data_548b8c6d28ad84e0673f109cdef86e84
#
_entry.id   548b8c6d28ad84e0673f109cdef86e84
#
_cell.length_a   1.000
_cell.length_b   1.000
_cell.length_c   1.000
_cell.angle_alpha   90.00
_cell.angle_beta   90.00
_cell.angle_gamma   90.00
#
_symmetry.space_group_name_H-M   'P 1'
#
loop_
_entity.id
_entity.type
_entity.pdbx_description
1 polymer ?
#
loop_
_entity_poly.entity_id
_entity_poly.type
_entity_poly.pdbx_seq_one_letter_code
_entity_poly.pdbx_strand_id
1 'polypeptide(L)'
;RVRLVARTGWADAPRVRIATEDAEETVELVPVADVQRALWKKLALIASYGGVGAVTGLTVGQTRADGGARSLVWEAIEEVRTVARAHGVEFTEEDAAEVFAVYADGFAAGTTSSMQRDLAAGRPSELEDQTGTVVARAGQVGVAVPMRGFIYRTQSAREAIARAEA
;
A
#
# COMPACT_ATOMS: atom_id res chain seq x y z
N ARG A 1 16.76 8.54 -17.80
CA ARG A 1 16.75 9.65 -16.82
C ARG A 1 15.49 10.47 -17.08
N VAL A 2 14.47 10.31 -16.25
CA VAL A 2 13.24 11.11 -16.33
C VAL A 2 13.54 12.47 -15.67
N ARG A 3 13.34 13.56 -16.38
CA ARG A 3 13.48 14.91 -15.87
C ARG A 3 12.09 15.52 -15.74
N LEU A 4 11.56 15.57 -14.53
CA LEU A 4 10.34 16.31 -14.23
C LEU A 4 10.65 17.81 -14.14
N VAL A 5 10.03 18.61 -14.99
CA VAL A 5 10.10 20.07 -14.93
C VAL A 5 8.76 20.58 -14.43
N ALA A 6 8.69 20.97 -13.16
CA ALA A 6 7.52 21.65 -12.62
C ALA A 6 7.50 23.11 -13.10
N ARG A 7 6.40 23.56 -13.72
CA ARG A 7 6.10 24.97 -13.98
C ARG A 7 5.00 25.44 -13.03
N THR A 8 5.21 26.55 -12.37
CA THR A 8 4.23 27.21 -11.51
C THR A 8 3.13 27.86 -12.35
N GLY A 9 1.87 27.53 -12.06
CA GLY A 9 0.68 28.11 -12.71
C GLY A 9 -0.29 27.01 -13.21
N TRP A 10 -0.98 26.35 -12.29
CA TRP A 10 -1.83 25.18 -12.55
C TRP A 10 -3.28 25.60 -12.79
N ALA A 11 -3.58 26.17 -13.94
CA ALA A 11 -4.98 26.34 -14.37
C ALA A 11 -5.52 25.10 -15.10
N ASP A 12 -4.62 24.30 -15.73
CA ASP A 12 -4.95 23.05 -16.41
C ASP A 12 -3.99 21.96 -15.93
N ALA A 13 -4.48 20.74 -15.70
CA ALA A 13 -3.65 19.60 -15.31
C ALA A 13 -2.54 19.39 -16.35
N PRO A 14 -1.25 19.53 -15.98
CA PRO A 14 -0.18 19.39 -16.95
C PRO A 14 -0.08 17.94 -17.41
N ARG A 15 -0.04 17.78 -18.71
CA ARG A 15 0.27 16.50 -19.34
C ARG A 15 1.77 16.42 -19.58
N VAL A 16 2.39 15.37 -19.03
CA VAL A 16 3.81 15.09 -19.27
C VAL A 16 3.92 13.92 -20.23
N ARG A 17 4.67 14.12 -21.31
CA ARG A 17 5.08 13.01 -22.16
C ARG A 17 6.30 12.35 -21.56
N ILE A 18 6.20 11.05 -21.33
CA ILE A 18 7.31 10.20 -20.93
C ILE A 18 7.68 9.40 -22.15
N ALA A 19 8.84 9.71 -22.72
CA ALA A 19 9.41 8.91 -23.83
C ALA A 19 10.41 7.92 -23.23
N THR A 20 10.24 6.65 -23.54
CA THR A 20 11.23 5.58 -23.36
C THR A 20 11.74 5.17 -24.74
N GLU A 21 12.78 4.34 -24.81
CA GLU A 21 13.31 3.87 -26.11
C GLU A 21 12.27 3.09 -26.93
N ASP A 22 11.26 2.51 -26.27
CA ASP A 22 10.27 1.62 -26.89
C ASP A 22 8.83 2.17 -26.90
N ALA A 23 8.53 3.27 -26.20
CA ALA A 23 7.18 3.82 -26.11
C ALA A 23 7.14 5.31 -25.73
N GLU A 24 6.14 6.01 -26.26
CA GLU A 24 5.79 7.37 -25.83
C GLU A 24 4.43 7.32 -25.11
N GLU A 25 4.40 7.67 -23.84
CA GLU A 25 3.19 7.65 -23.02
C GLU A 25 2.88 9.05 -22.49
N THR A 26 1.61 9.46 -22.56
CA THR A 26 1.16 10.75 -22.04
C THR A 26 0.55 10.51 -20.65
N VAL A 27 1.19 11.06 -19.62
CA VAL A 27 0.75 10.99 -18.24
C VAL A 27 0.14 12.32 -17.81
N GLU A 28 -1.07 12.28 -17.29
CA GLU A 28 -1.72 13.44 -16.69
C GLU A 28 -1.26 13.57 -15.23
N LEU A 29 -0.71 14.74 -14.87
CA LEU A 29 -0.33 15.04 -13.50
C LEU A 29 -1.52 15.69 -12.78
N VAL A 30 -2.11 14.98 -11.85
CA VAL A 30 -3.18 15.52 -11.00
C VAL A 30 -2.53 16.16 -9.76
N PRO A 31 -2.71 17.47 -9.53
CA PRO A 31 -2.22 18.11 -8.33
C PRO A 31 -2.98 17.56 -7.11
N VAL A 32 -2.25 17.15 -6.08
CA VAL A 32 -2.81 16.66 -4.83
C VAL A 32 -2.67 17.77 -3.79
N ALA A 33 -3.79 18.23 -3.23
CA ALA A 33 -3.82 19.30 -2.24
C ALA A 33 -3.10 18.90 -0.94
N ASP A 34 -3.23 17.64 -0.53
CA ASP A 34 -2.55 17.07 0.65
C ASP A 34 -1.79 15.81 0.26
N VAL A 35 -0.48 15.98 0.04
CA VAL A 35 0.43 14.89 -0.34
C VAL A 35 0.56 13.85 0.80
N GLN A 36 0.56 14.30 2.05
CA GLN A 36 0.67 13.38 3.20
C GLN A 36 -0.54 12.45 3.26
N ARG A 37 -1.76 13.02 3.16
CA ARG A 37 -3.00 12.24 3.12
C ARG A 37 -3.00 11.24 1.96
N ALA A 38 -2.59 11.67 0.77
CA ALA A 38 -2.51 10.79 -0.41
C ALA A 38 -1.51 9.64 -0.23
N LEU A 39 -0.34 9.91 0.35
CA LEU A 39 0.66 8.87 0.64
C LEU A 39 0.18 7.87 1.68
N TRP A 40 -0.49 8.33 2.74
CA TRP A 40 -1.08 7.43 3.74
C TRP A 40 -2.22 6.59 3.16
N LYS A 41 -3.07 7.13 2.29
CA LYS A 41 -4.11 6.36 1.56
C LYS A 41 -3.48 5.28 0.68
N LYS A 42 -2.42 5.62 -0.06
CA LYS A 42 -1.68 4.66 -0.87
C LYS A 42 -1.08 3.55 -0.01
N LEU A 43 -0.42 3.91 1.11
CA LEU A 43 0.15 2.95 2.04
C LEU A 43 -0.94 2.04 2.65
N ALA A 44 -2.08 2.61 3.06
CA ALA A 44 -3.22 1.87 3.57
C ALA A 44 -3.72 0.84 2.56
N LEU A 45 -3.81 1.19 1.28
CA LEU A 45 -4.21 0.26 0.23
C LEU A 45 -3.20 -0.88 0.08
N ILE A 46 -1.96 -0.55 -0.33
CA ILE A 46 -0.98 -1.56 -0.76
C ILE A 46 -0.54 -2.48 0.37
N ALA A 47 -0.30 -1.91 1.57
CA ALA A 47 0.14 -2.69 2.71
C ALA A 47 -1.00 -3.55 3.30
N SER A 48 -2.28 -3.20 3.11
CA SER A 48 -3.40 -3.98 3.66
C SER A 48 -3.69 -5.22 2.81
N TYR A 49 -4.08 -5.06 1.55
CA TYR A 49 -4.36 -6.24 0.71
C TYR A 49 -3.09 -7.07 0.46
N GLY A 50 -1.93 -6.41 0.32
CA GLY A 50 -0.65 -7.10 0.15
C GLY A 50 -0.23 -7.89 1.38
N GLY A 51 -0.41 -7.34 2.58
CA GLY A 51 -0.10 -8.02 3.84
C GLY A 51 -1.02 -9.20 4.10
N VAL A 52 -2.33 -9.03 3.93
CA VAL A 52 -3.29 -10.14 4.05
C VAL A 52 -3.01 -11.22 2.99
N GLY A 53 -2.74 -10.82 1.75
CA GLY A 53 -2.36 -11.75 0.69
C GLY A 53 -1.06 -12.51 0.99
N ALA A 54 -0.06 -11.86 1.58
CA ALA A 54 1.20 -12.52 1.95
C ALA A 54 1.03 -13.58 3.04
N VAL A 55 0.13 -13.34 4.02
CA VAL A 55 -0.16 -14.31 5.09
C VAL A 55 -1.03 -15.46 4.60
N THR A 56 -2.06 -15.15 3.81
CA THR A 56 -3.05 -16.14 3.38
C THR A 56 -2.65 -16.91 2.12
N GLY A 57 -1.76 -16.36 1.31
CA GLY A 57 -1.45 -16.86 -0.04
C GLY A 57 -2.54 -16.59 -1.08
N LEU A 58 -3.61 -15.88 -0.71
CA LEU A 58 -4.78 -15.66 -1.56
C LEU A 58 -4.60 -14.46 -2.51
N THR A 59 -5.25 -14.53 -3.67
CA THR A 59 -5.38 -13.39 -4.59
C THR A 59 -6.43 -12.40 -4.08
N VAL A 60 -6.45 -11.19 -4.66
CA VAL A 60 -7.46 -10.18 -4.33
C VAL A 60 -8.90 -10.70 -4.53
N GLY A 61 -9.16 -11.43 -5.61
CA GLY A 61 -10.48 -12.03 -5.84
C GLY A 61 -10.89 -13.04 -4.79
N GLN A 62 -9.93 -13.88 -4.34
CA GLN A 62 -10.19 -14.87 -3.30
C GLN A 62 -10.42 -14.22 -1.93
N THR A 63 -9.63 -13.21 -1.55
CA THR A 63 -9.84 -12.49 -0.28
C THR A 63 -11.16 -11.72 -0.28
N ARG A 64 -11.62 -11.19 -1.43
CA ARG A 64 -12.93 -10.55 -1.55
C ARG A 64 -14.10 -11.50 -1.36
N ALA A 65 -13.96 -12.72 -1.88
CA ALA A 65 -15.00 -13.75 -1.82
C ALA A 65 -15.16 -14.37 -0.43
N ASP A 66 -14.12 -14.35 0.39
CA ASP A 66 -14.12 -14.84 1.77
C ASP A 66 -14.40 -13.70 2.77
N GLY A 67 -15.47 -13.81 3.55
CA GLY A 67 -15.88 -12.75 4.48
C GLY A 67 -14.84 -12.47 5.57
N GLY A 68 -14.13 -13.48 6.05
CA GLY A 68 -13.07 -13.33 7.04
C GLY A 68 -11.85 -12.61 6.47
N ALA A 69 -11.33 -13.06 5.33
CA ALA A 69 -10.19 -12.43 4.68
C ALA A 69 -10.50 -10.98 4.23
N ARG A 70 -11.73 -10.72 3.78
CA ARG A 70 -12.19 -9.37 3.45
C ARG A 70 -12.22 -8.46 4.68
N SER A 71 -12.69 -8.95 5.83
CA SER A 71 -12.65 -8.21 7.11
C SER A 71 -11.21 -7.86 7.50
N LEU A 72 -10.26 -8.79 7.36
CA LEU A 72 -8.86 -8.55 7.69
C LEU A 72 -8.27 -7.40 6.87
N VAL A 73 -8.64 -7.27 5.58
CA VAL A 73 -8.19 -6.15 4.76
C VAL A 73 -8.75 -4.82 5.28
N TRP A 74 -10.03 -4.78 5.67
CA TRP A 74 -10.65 -3.61 6.26
C TRP A 74 -9.99 -3.21 7.59
N GLU A 75 -9.81 -4.16 8.50
CA GLU A 75 -9.16 -3.96 9.79
C GLU A 75 -7.72 -3.42 9.62
N ALA A 76 -6.99 -3.97 8.65
CA ALA A 76 -5.66 -3.51 8.33
C ALA A 76 -5.63 -2.05 7.78
N ILE A 77 -6.65 -1.62 7.01
CA ILE A 77 -6.81 -0.24 6.57
C ILE A 77 -7.08 0.68 7.76
N GLU A 78 -7.96 0.27 8.67
CA GLU A 78 -8.32 1.03 9.88
C GLU A 78 -7.14 1.24 10.84
N GLU A 79 -6.25 0.25 10.97
CA GLU A 79 -5.01 0.43 11.73
C GLU A 79 -4.13 1.52 11.11
N VAL A 80 -3.97 1.53 9.77
CA VAL A 80 -3.19 2.59 9.09
C VAL A 80 -3.85 3.96 9.28
N ARG A 81 -5.18 4.03 9.14
CA ARG A 81 -5.95 5.27 9.39
C ARG A 81 -5.71 5.80 10.81
N THR A 82 -5.77 4.92 11.80
CA THR A 82 -5.56 5.29 13.22
C THR A 82 -4.15 5.84 13.44
N VAL A 83 -3.13 5.19 12.88
CA VAL A 83 -1.73 5.65 12.96
C VAL A 83 -1.56 7.00 12.24
N ALA A 84 -2.09 7.16 11.03
CA ALA A 84 -2.00 8.41 10.27
C ALA A 84 -2.59 9.59 11.05
N ARG A 85 -3.77 9.39 11.66
CA ARG A 85 -4.44 10.41 12.48
C ARG A 85 -3.63 10.77 13.73
N ALA A 86 -3.01 9.81 14.38
CA ALA A 86 -2.14 10.05 15.52
C ALA A 86 -0.87 10.84 15.13
N HIS A 87 -0.46 10.80 13.86
CA HIS A 87 0.58 11.65 13.28
C HIS A 87 0.05 13.00 12.73
N GLY A 88 -1.20 13.36 13.01
CA GLY A 88 -1.79 14.64 12.61
C GLY A 88 -2.27 14.71 11.15
N VAL A 89 -2.33 13.58 10.45
CA VAL A 89 -2.86 13.52 9.07
C VAL A 89 -4.39 13.37 9.13
N GLU A 90 -5.10 14.19 8.36
CA GLU A 90 -6.54 14.10 8.21
C GLU A 90 -6.89 12.90 7.31
N PHE A 91 -6.98 11.71 7.91
CA PHE A 91 -7.41 10.50 7.23
C PHE A 91 -8.80 10.14 7.77
N THR A 92 -9.84 10.45 7.01
CA THR A 92 -11.24 10.32 7.44
C THR A 92 -11.77 8.88 7.27
N GLU A 93 -12.99 8.62 7.71
CA GLU A 93 -13.67 7.34 7.45
C GLU A 93 -14.02 7.19 5.97
N GLU A 94 -14.38 8.29 5.31
CA GLU A 94 -14.62 8.32 3.88
C GLU A 94 -13.36 7.94 3.10
N ASP A 95 -12.18 8.42 3.51
CA ASP A 95 -10.92 8.01 2.89
C ASP A 95 -10.66 6.51 3.05
N ALA A 96 -10.94 5.95 4.22
CA ALA A 96 -10.80 4.51 4.44
C ALA A 96 -11.78 3.72 3.57
N ALA A 97 -13.02 4.19 3.45
CA ALA A 97 -14.02 3.60 2.58
C ALA A 97 -13.61 3.67 1.10
N GLU A 98 -13.07 4.81 0.64
CA GLU A 98 -12.53 4.96 -0.72
C GLU A 98 -11.36 4.00 -0.97
N VAL A 99 -10.41 3.89 -0.03
CA VAL A 99 -9.30 2.94 -0.11
C VAL A 99 -9.82 1.50 -0.20
N PHE A 100 -10.81 1.16 0.62
CA PHE A 100 -11.41 -0.16 0.59
C PHE A 100 -12.19 -0.42 -0.71
N ALA A 101 -12.87 0.58 -1.28
CA ALA A 101 -13.55 0.47 -2.56
C ALA A 101 -12.57 0.19 -3.71
N VAL A 102 -11.38 0.82 -3.70
CA VAL A 102 -10.32 0.48 -4.66
C VAL A 102 -9.90 -0.98 -4.55
N TYR A 103 -9.75 -1.50 -3.32
CA TYR A 103 -9.49 -2.93 -3.13
C TYR A 103 -10.69 -3.77 -3.61
N ALA A 104 -11.91 -3.39 -3.25
CA ALA A 104 -13.11 -4.17 -3.53
C ALA A 104 -13.43 -4.27 -5.03
N ASP A 105 -13.20 -3.21 -5.80
CA ASP A 105 -13.71 -3.08 -7.17
C ASP A 105 -12.61 -2.74 -8.20
N GLY A 106 -11.47 -2.17 -7.75
CA GLY A 106 -10.45 -1.60 -8.64
C GLY A 106 -9.43 -2.60 -9.20
N PHE A 107 -9.33 -3.82 -8.64
CA PHE A 107 -8.34 -4.82 -9.07
C PHE A 107 -8.98 -6.01 -9.78
N ALA A 108 -8.28 -6.61 -10.74
CA ALA A 108 -8.64 -7.90 -11.30
C ALA A 108 -8.59 -9.01 -10.22
N ALA A 109 -9.43 -10.04 -10.34
CA ALA A 109 -9.54 -11.12 -9.35
C ALA A 109 -8.21 -11.86 -9.10
N GLY A 110 -7.39 -12.04 -10.12
CA GLY A 110 -6.08 -12.70 -10.02
C GLY A 110 -4.96 -11.82 -9.48
N THR A 111 -5.22 -10.56 -9.11
CA THR A 111 -4.19 -9.63 -8.62
C THR A 111 -3.56 -10.12 -7.31
N THR A 112 -2.24 -9.99 -7.24
CA THR A 112 -1.40 -10.14 -6.03
C THR A 112 -0.46 -8.93 -5.91
N SER A 113 -0.02 -8.59 -4.71
CA SER A 113 1.00 -7.53 -4.55
C SER A 113 2.40 -8.03 -4.96
N SER A 114 3.32 -7.10 -5.31
CA SER A 114 4.74 -7.42 -5.52
C SER A 114 5.33 -8.09 -4.30
N MET A 115 5.14 -7.48 -3.12
CA MET A 115 5.59 -8.02 -1.84
C MET A 115 5.13 -9.47 -1.61
N GLN A 116 3.85 -9.78 -1.86
CA GLN A 116 3.33 -11.15 -1.74
C GLN A 116 4.03 -12.13 -2.68
N ARG A 117 4.26 -11.74 -3.93
CA ARG A 117 4.96 -12.58 -4.92
C ARG A 117 6.42 -12.80 -4.56
N ASP A 118 7.10 -11.77 -4.06
CA ASP A 118 8.50 -11.87 -3.67
C ASP A 118 8.67 -12.79 -2.45
N LEU A 119 7.84 -12.60 -1.42
CA LEU A 119 7.83 -13.49 -0.25
C LEU A 119 7.49 -14.94 -0.61
N ALA A 120 6.52 -15.16 -1.51
CA ALA A 120 6.16 -16.50 -1.96
C ALA A 120 7.29 -17.18 -2.75
N ALA A 121 8.11 -16.39 -3.46
CA ALA A 121 9.24 -16.86 -4.23
C ALA A 121 10.57 -16.91 -3.43
N GLY A 122 10.53 -16.65 -2.11
CA GLY A 122 11.74 -16.60 -1.28
C GLY A 122 12.70 -15.47 -1.67
N ARG A 123 12.17 -14.34 -2.15
CA ARG A 123 12.99 -13.17 -2.53
C ARG A 123 12.85 -12.03 -1.52
N PRO A 124 13.87 -11.17 -1.37
CA PRO A 124 13.73 -9.91 -0.65
C PRO A 124 12.55 -9.09 -1.16
N SER A 125 11.77 -8.50 -0.25
CA SER A 125 10.55 -7.79 -0.57
C SER A 125 10.50 -6.38 0.05
N GLU A 126 9.40 -5.67 -0.17
CA GLU A 126 9.13 -4.35 0.43
C GLU A 126 8.40 -4.45 1.80
N LEU A 127 8.53 -5.59 2.50
CA LEU A 127 7.84 -5.81 3.78
C LEU A 127 8.17 -4.73 4.81
N GLU A 128 9.46 -4.38 4.94
CA GLU A 128 9.93 -3.35 5.87
C GLU A 128 9.37 -1.97 5.50
N ASP A 129 9.45 -1.60 4.22
CA ASP A 129 9.01 -0.30 3.74
C ASP A 129 7.49 -0.10 3.81
N GLN A 130 6.72 -1.17 3.71
CA GLN A 130 5.26 -1.14 3.80
C GLN A 130 4.76 -1.42 5.22
N THR A 131 4.71 -2.68 5.61
CA THR A 131 4.14 -3.11 6.90
C THR A 131 5.04 -2.68 8.07
N GLY A 132 6.36 -2.80 7.96
CA GLY A 132 7.34 -2.38 8.96
C GLY A 132 7.23 -0.88 9.26
N THR A 133 7.09 -0.05 8.22
CA THR A 133 6.87 1.40 8.39
C THR A 133 5.63 1.70 9.24
N VAL A 134 4.50 1.03 9.01
CA VAL A 134 3.28 1.25 9.82
C VAL A 134 3.50 0.86 11.28
N VAL A 135 4.15 -0.30 11.53
CA VAL A 135 4.46 -0.77 12.88
C VAL A 135 5.39 0.20 13.62
N ALA A 136 6.46 0.67 12.95
CA ALA A 136 7.39 1.64 13.52
C ALA A 136 6.70 2.97 13.83
N ARG A 137 5.89 3.48 12.91
CA ARG A 137 5.11 4.73 13.10
C ARG A 137 4.10 4.60 14.24
N ALA A 138 3.43 3.46 14.36
CA ALA A 138 2.51 3.16 15.46
C ALA A 138 3.22 3.21 16.83
N GLY A 139 4.42 2.62 16.90
CA GLY A 139 5.26 2.66 18.10
C GLY A 139 5.65 4.07 18.53
N GLN A 140 5.91 4.98 17.58
CA GLN A 140 6.27 6.39 17.86
C GLN A 140 5.14 7.17 18.55
N VAL A 141 3.90 6.79 18.32
CA VAL A 141 2.70 7.49 18.84
C VAL A 141 1.89 6.65 19.84
N GLY A 142 2.37 5.48 20.22
CA GLY A 142 1.72 4.61 21.19
C GLY A 142 0.40 3.99 20.72
N VAL A 143 0.20 3.84 19.42
CA VAL A 143 -1.00 3.22 18.84
C VAL A 143 -0.80 1.72 18.68
N ALA A 144 -1.77 0.92 19.15
CA ALA A 144 -1.75 -0.52 18.93
C ALA A 144 -2.16 -0.88 17.50
N VAL A 145 -1.38 -1.76 16.86
CA VAL A 145 -1.62 -2.26 15.50
C VAL A 145 -1.46 -3.79 15.46
N PRO A 146 -2.37 -4.54 16.12
CA PRO A 146 -2.22 -5.97 16.32
C PRO A 146 -2.18 -6.75 14.99
N MET A 147 -3.01 -6.38 14.01
CA MET A 147 -3.03 -6.99 12.68
C MET A 147 -1.71 -6.78 11.95
N ARG A 148 -1.23 -5.55 11.89
CA ARG A 148 0.06 -5.21 11.28
C ARG A 148 1.22 -5.88 12.00
N GLY A 149 1.20 -5.87 13.33
CA GLY A 149 2.19 -6.56 14.14
C GLY A 149 2.24 -8.06 13.87
N PHE A 150 1.09 -8.70 13.67
CA PHE A 150 1.01 -10.11 13.28
C PHE A 150 1.58 -10.35 11.88
N ILE A 151 1.12 -9.59 10.88
CA ILE A 151 1.61 -9.71 9.50
C ILE A 151 3.13 -9.50 9.47
N TYR A 152 3.62 -8.43 10.08
CA TYR A 152 5.04 -8.10 10.08
C TYR A 152 5.88 -9.21 10.71
N ARG A 153 5.54 -9.67 11.92
CA ARG A 153 6.31 -10.71 12.62
C ARG A 153 6.30 -12.05 11.88
N THR A 154 5.19 -12.44 11.29
CA THR A 154 5.09 -13.70 10.55
C THR A 154 5.86 -13.66 9.23
N GLN A 155 5.86 -12.53 8.53
CA GLN A 155 6.54 -12.40 7.25
C GLN A 155 8.03 -12.03 7.40
N SER A 156 8.45 -11.35 8.47
CA SER A 156 9.85 -11.02 8.73
C SER A 156 10.72 -12.27 8.87
N ALA A 157 10.19 -13.34 9.44
CA ALA A 157 10.93 -14.60 9.52
C ALA A 157 11.21 -15.20 8.13
N ARG A 158 10.24 -15.12 7.20
CA ARG A 158 10.40 -15.55 5.80
C ARG A 158 11.36 -14.64 5.05
N GLU A 159 11.23 -13.33 5.24
CA GLU A 159 12.11 -12.33 4.65
C GLU A 159 13.58 -12.51 5.09
N ALA A 160 13.81 -12.82 6.38
CA ALA A 160 15.15 -13.06 6.90
C ALA A 160 15.83 -14.28 6.25
N ILE A 161 15.08 -15.36 6.02
CA ILE A 161 15.58 -16.55 5.30
C ILE A 161 15.90 -16.17 3.86
N ALA A 162 14.99 -15.50 3.15
CA ALA A 162 15.19 -15.09 1.77
C ALA A 162 16.43 -14.20 1.56
N ARG A 163 16.69 -13.30 2.53
CA ARG A 163 17.87 -12.42 2.49
C ARG A 163 19.18 -13.15 2.82
N ALA A 164 19.13 -14.24 3.58
CA ALA A 164 20.32 -15.04 3.89
C ALA A 164 20.73 -15.95 2.74
N GLU A 165 19.81 -16.28 1.83
CA GLU A 165 20.01 -17.17 0.68
C GLU A 165 20.28 -16.40 -0.63
N ALA A 166 20.15 -15.07 -0.65
CA ALA A 166 20.34 -14.20 -1.81
C ALA A 166 21.80 -13.71 -1.93
#